data_049776aba685d4d16c88d76055271a2b
#
_entry.id   049776aba685d4d16c88d76055271a2b
#
_cell.length_a   1.000
_cell.length_b   1.000
_cell.length_c   1.000
_cell.angle_alpha   90.00
_cell.angle_beta   90.00
_cell.angle_gamma   90.00
#
_symmetry.space_group_name_H-M   'P 1'
#
loop_
_entity.id
_entity.type
_entity.pdbx_description
1 polymer ?
#
loop_
_entity_poly.entity_id
_entity_poly.type
_entity_poly.pdbx_seq_one_letter_code
_entity_poly.pdbx_strand_id
1 'polypeptide(L)' 'MAVHIVLDVTGDTRSYFDRHDPQSLAEAERRFKELTGQGFIAAVRSGPQEVSRIRAFDPGAEETLFFPRLVGG' A
#
# COMPACT_ATOMS: atom_id res chain seq x y z
N MET A 1 13.47 4.44 -3.52
CA MET A 1 12.14 4.34 -4.11
C MET A 1 11.15 3.80 -3.11
N ALA A 2 9.92 4.25 -3.19
CA ALA A 2 8.85 3.71 -2.36
C ALA A 2 8.23 2.50 -3.04
N VAL A 3 7.53 1.67 -2.27
CA VAL A 3 6.96 0.44 -2.80
C VAL A 3 5.58 0.18 -2.17
N HIS A 4 4.65 -0.26 -3.01
CA HIS A 4 3.39 -0.83 -2.60
C HIS A 4 3.51 -2.34 -2.73
N ILE A 5 3.25 -3.07 -1.66
CA ILE A 5 3.32 -4.52 -1.64
C ILE A 5 1.92 -5.06 -1.39
N VAL A 6 1.38 -5.78 -2.36
CA VAL A 6 0.06 -6.39 -2.24
C VAL A 6 0.26 -7.86 -1.86
N LEU A 7 -0.22 -8.22 -0.68
CA LEU A 7 -0.15 -9.58 -0.17
C LEU A 7 -1.44 -10.30 -0.53
N ASP A 8 -1.31 -11.43 -1.20
CA ASP A 8 -2.44 -12.16 -1.75
C ASP A 8 -2.23 -13.65 -1.47
N VAL A 9 -3.29 -14.46 -1.63
CA VAL A 9 -3.20 -15.90 -1.48
C VAL A 9 -2.27 -16.53 -2.51
N THR A 10 -2.06 -15.84 -3.63
CA THR A 10 -1.16 -16.32 -4.70
C THR A 10 0.26 -15.79 -4.58
N GLY A 11 0.56 -15.03 -3.53
CA GLY A 11 1.88 -14.44 -3.33
C GLY A 11 1.82 -12.94 -3.14
N ASP A 12 2.95 -12.29 -3.26
CA ASP A 12 3.03 -10.83 -3.13
C ASP A 12 3.40 -10.19 -4.46
N THR A 13 2.83 -9.02 -4.70
CA THR A 13 3.10 -8.21 -5.87
C THR A 13 3.65 -6.87 -5.41
N ARG A 14 4.79 -6.46 -5.97
CA ARG A 14 5.45 -5.22 -5.60
C ARG A 14 5.37 -4.23 -6.74
N SER A 15 4.99 -2.99 -6.40
CA SER A 15 4.93 -1.89 -7.35
C SER A 15 5.73 -0.72 -6.80
N TYR A 16 6.79 -0.37 -7.49
CA TYR A 16 7.69 0.71 -7.06
C TYR A 16 7.23 2.03 -7.65
N PHE A 17 7.43 3.11 -6.91
CA PHE A 17 7.12 4.44 -7.41
C PHE A 17 8.10 5.46 -6.86
N ASP A 18 8.28 6.55 -7.59
CA ASP A 18 9.18 7.63 -7.22
C ASP A 18 8.39 8.71 -6.50
N ARG A 19 8.69 8.92 -5.22
CA ARG A 19 7.98 9.90 -4.41
C ARG A 19 8.24 11.34 -4.85
N HIS A 20 9.29 11.56 -5.62
CA HIS A 20 9.66 12.90 -6.10
C HIS A 20 9.13 13.20 -7.49
N ASP A 21 8.49 12.24 -8.13
CA ASP A 21 7.87 12.42 -9.43
C ASP A 21 6.35 12.55 -9.25
N PRO A 22 5.77 13.72 -9.55
CA PRO A 22 4.33 13.94 -9.36
C PRO A 22 3.45 12.93 -10.11
N GLN A 23 3.85 12.52 -11.29
CA GLN A 23 3.07 11.57 -12.07
C GLN A 23 3.12 10.19 -11.46
N SER A 24 4.30 9.75 -11.04
CA SER A 24 4.47 8.47 -10.37
C SER A 24 3.68 8.44 -9.07
N LEU A 25 3.70 9.54 -8.33
CA LEU A 25 2.97 9.67 -7.08
C LEU A 25 1.46 9.62 -7.30
N ALA A 26 0.97 10.27 -8.34
CA ALA A 26 -0.46 10.27 -8.67
C ALA A 26 -0.93 8.86 -9.03
N GLU A 27 -0.12 8.09 -9.76
CA GLU A 27 -0.46 6.72 -10.09
C GLU A 27 -0.48 5.82 -8.86
N ALA A 28 0.46 6.04 -7.93
CA ALA A 28 0.49 5.28 -6.68
C ALA A 28 -0.75 5.59 -5.83
N GLU A 29 -1.16 6.85 -5.77
CA GLU A 29 -2.37 7.23 -5.04
C GLU A 29 -3.61 6.60 -5.65
N ARG A 30 -3.69 6.59 -6.97
CA ARG A 30 -4.83 5.95 -7.65
C ARG A 30 -4.88 4.46 -7.32
N ARG A 31 -3.73 3.79 -7.36
CA ARG A 31 -3.66 2.37 -7.01
C ARG A 31 -4.07 2.13 -5.56
N PHE A 32 -3.66 3.02 -4.66
CA PHE A 32 -4.06 2.93 -3.26
C PHE A 32 -5.58 2.98 -3.13
N LYS A 33 -6.22 3.93 -3.82
CA LYS A 33 -7.68 4.08 -3.76
C LYS A 33 -8.39 2.89 -4.37
N GLU A 34 -7.86 2.33 -5.45
CA GLU A 34 -8.44 1.15 -6.07
C GLU A 34 -8.38 -0.05 -5.15
N LEU A 35 -7.22 -0.29 -4.54
CA LEU A 35 -7.05 -1.44 -3.65
C LEU A 35 -7.91 -1.33 -2.41
N THR A 36 -7.93 -0.18 -1.76
CA THR A 36 -8.76 0.01 -0.58
C THR A 36 -10.24 -0.04 -0.93
N GLY A 37 -10.60 0.43 -2.13
CA GLY A 37 -11.98 0.33 -2.63
C GLY A 37 -12.40 -1.11 -2.87
N GLN A 38 -11.47 -2.00 -3.15
CA GLN A 38 -11.73 -3.43 -3.32
C GLN A 38 -11.77 -4.19 -2.00
N GLY A 39 -11.51 -3.50 -0.89
CA GLY A 39 -11.55 -4.10 0.43
C GLY A 39 -10.21 -4.45 1.03
N PHE A 40 -9.11 -4.12 0.36
CA PHE A 40 -7.78 -4.32 0.94
C PHE A 40 -7.56 -3.36 2.09
N ILE A 41 -6.83 -3.82 3.09
CA ILE A 41 -6.41 -2.99 4.22
C ILE A 41 -4.99 -2.51 3.91
N ALA A 42 -4.76 -1.21 4.08
CA ALA A 42 -3.45 -0.63 3.85
C ALA A 42 -2.76 -0.34 5.18
N ALA A 43 -1.46 -0.59 5.23
CA ALA A 43 -0.65 -0.31 6.41
C ALA A 43 0.73 0.14 5.97
N VAL A 44 1.31 1.09 6.68
CA VAL A 44 2.67 1.55 6.40
C VAL A 44 3.63 0.94 7.41
N ARG A 45 4.81 0.59 6.94
CA ARG A 45 5.87 0.09 7.80
C ARG A 45 6.83 1.24 8.08
N SER A 46 6.99 1.58 9.36
CA SER A 46 7.90 2.65 9.78
C SER A 46 9.14 2.13 10.48
N GLY A 47 9.20 0.82 10.73
CA GLY A 47 10.34 0.18 11.36
C GLY A 47 10.21 -1.32 11.23
N PRO A 48 11.20 -2.10 11.72
CA PRO A 48 11.20 -3.56 11.54
C PRO A 48 9.95 -4.26 12.08
N GLN A 49 9.37 -3.72 13.15
CA GLN A 49 8.18 -4.30 13.76
C GLN A 49 7.07 -3.28 13.93
N GLU A 50 7.22 -2.12 13.29
CA GLU A 50 6.23 -1.06 13.42
C GLU A 50 5.43 -0.94 12.14
N VAL A 51 4.20 -1.43 12.19
CA VAL A 51 3.26 -1.37 11.08
C VAL A 51 2.01 -0.67 11.59
N SER A 52 1.60 0.38 10.90
CA SER A 52 0.44 1.17 11.27
C SER A 52 -0.57 1.18 10.14
N ARG A 53 -1.81 0.85 10.46
CA ARG A 53 -2.89 0.90 9.47
C ARG A 53 -3.17 2.35 9.08
N ILE A 54 -3.34 2.56 7.78
CA ILE A 54 -3.72 3.87 7.25
C ILE A 54 -4.99 3.75 6.43
N ARG A 55 -5.75 4.85 6.36
CA ARG A 55 -6.99 4.90 5.58
C ARG A 55 -6.85 5.84 4.40
N ALA A 56 -5.82 6.66 4.39
CA ALA A 56 -5.54 7.59 3.31
C ALA A 56 -4.12 7.36 2.82
N PHE A 57 -3.90 7.65 1.54
CA PHE A 57 -2.60 7.51 0.91
C PHE A 57 -1.56 8.37 1.63
N ASP A 58 -0.43 7.77 1.96
CA ASP A 58 0.70 8.46 2.58
C ASP A 58 1.83 8.56 1.55
N PRO A 59 2.03 9.74 0.95
CA PRO A 59 3.05 9.90 -0.07
C PRO A 59 4.48 9.82 0.48
N GLY A 60 4.63 9.97 1.80
CA GLY A 60 5.94 9.91 2.43
C GLY A 60 6.37 8.52 2.88
N ALA A 61 5.47 7.54 2.80
CA ALA A 61 5.78 6.19 3.25
C ALA A 61 6.68 5.47 2.25
N GLU A 62 7.75 4.87 2.73
CA GLU A 62 8.64 4.10 1.87
C GLU A 62 8.05 2.74 1.52
N GLU A 63 7.27 2.17 2.41
CA GLU A 63 6.67 0.86 2.19
C GLU A 63 5.24 0.86 2.68
N THR A 64 4.31 0.51 1.79
CA THR A 64 2.91 0.37 2.11
C THR A 64 2.47 -1.05 1.78
N LEU A 65 1.91 -1.73 2.75
CA LEU A 65 1.43 -3.09 2.63
C LEU A 65 -0.07 -3.08 2.41
N PHE A 66 -0.53 -3.95 1.51
CA PHE A 66 -1.96 -4.14 1.25
C PHE A 66 -2.26 -5.61 1.46
N PHE A 67 -3.23 -5.92 2.30
CA PHE A 67 -3.61 -7.30 2.54
C PHE A 67 -5.13 -7.44 2.52
N PRO A 68 -5.64 -8.63 2.14
CA PRO A 68 -7.08 -8.82 2.03
C PRO A 68 -7.73 -8.68 3.38
N ARG A 69 -8.90 -8.05 3.38
CA ARG A 69 -9.70 -7.98 4.59
C ARG A 69 -10.25 -9.36 4.88
N LEU A 70 -9.95 -9.85 6.08
CA LEU A 70 -10.53 -11.11 6.53
C LEU A 70 -11.98 -10.84 6.91
N VAL A 71 -12.88 -11.36 6.10
CA VAL A 71 -14.29 -11.35 6.46
C VAL A 71 -14.47 -12.55 7.40
N GLY A 72 -14.42 -12.27 8.68
CA GLY A 72 -14.64 -13.29 9.66
C GLY A 72 -16.05 -13.83 9.48
N GLY A 73 -16.12 -15.10 9.27
CA GLY A 73 -17.40 -15.78 9.21
C GLY A 73 -18.05 -15.79 10.55
#